data_f29d3af96f4d48bd2d96442c24a1f7b2
#
_entry.id   f29d3af96f4d48bd2d96442c24a1f7b2
#
_cell.length_a   1.000
_cell.length_b   1.000
_cell.length_c   1.000
_cell.angle_alpha   90.00
_cell.angle_beta   90.00
_cell.angle_gamma   90.00
#
_symmetry.space_group_name_H-M   'P 1'
#
loop_
_entity.id
_entity.type
_entity.pdbx_description
1 polymer ?
#
loop_
_entity_poly.entity_id
_entity_poly.type
_entity_poly.pdbx_seq_one_letter_code
_entity_poly.pdbx_strand_id
1 'polypeptide(L)' 'MATGTVKWFNPTKGYGFIQPTGGGGKDVFVHISAVERAGLRSLNEGQTLEYEIESNRGKESAVNLRVR' A
#
# COMPACT_ATOMS: atom_id res chain seq x y z
N MET A 1 10.82 7.95 0.72
CA MET A 1 9.51 7.29 0.70
C MET A 1 9.04 7.14 -0.74
N ALA A 2 8.39 6.03 -1.02
CA ALA A 2 7.84 5.81 -2.34
C ALA A 2 6.46 6.41 -2.44
N THR A 3 6.02 6.67 -3.66
CA THR A 3 4.67 7.16 -3.93
C THR A 3 4.00 6.19 -4.89
N GLY A 4 2.73 5.94 -4.68
CA GLY A 4 1.97 5.06 -5.55
C GLY A 4 0.49 5.31 -5.48
N THR A 5 -0.22 4.58 -6.33
CA THR A 5 -1.68 4.70 -6.43
C THR A 5 -2.28 3.36 -6.05
N VAL A 6 -3.32 3.38 -5.24
CA VAL A 6 -4.01 2.15 -4.84
C VAL A 6 -4.66 1.52 -6.08
N LYS A 7 -4.24 0.30 -6.39
CA LYS A 7 -4.81 -0.44 -7.51
C LYS A 7 -6.16 -1.03 -7.12
N TRP A 8 -6.19 -1.68 -5.97
CA TRP A 8 -7.42 -2.14 -5.33
C TRP A 8 -7.11 -2.53 -3.89
N PHE A 9 -8.13 -2.54 -3.06
CA PHE A 9 -8.00 -2.94 -1.67
C PHE A 9 -9.29 -3.59 -1.22
N ASN A 10 -9.16 -4.73 -0.54
CA ASN A 10 -10.31 -5.47 -0.03
C ASN A 10 -10.22 -5.55 1.50
N PRO A 11 -10.95 -4.70 2.21
CA PRO A 11 -10.89 -4.71 3.68
C PRO A 11 -11.44 -5.98 4.30
N THR A 12 -12.32 -6.67 3.60
CA THR A 12 -12.86 -7.94 4.09
C THR A 12 -11.78 -9.02 4.11
N LYS A 13 -10.97 -9.08 3.06
CA LYS A 13 -9.86 -10.02 3.00
C LYS A 13 -8.64 -9.49 3.73
N GLY A 14 -8.55 -8.18 3.93
CA GLY A 14 -7.49 -7.56 4.71
C GLY A 14 -6.23 -7.25 3.95
N TYR A 15 -6.30 -7.06 2.64
CA TYR A 15 -5.12 -6.70 1.86
C TYR A 15 -5.49 -6.05 0.53
N GLY A 16 -4.47 -5.50 -0.12
CA GLY A 16 -4.63 -4.89 -1.43
C GLY A 16 -3.27 -4.68 -2.08
N PHE A 17 -3.26 -3.95 -3.18
CA PHE A 17 -2.04 -3.66 -3.91
C PHE A 17 -1.95 -2.21 -4.30
N ILE A 18 -0.73 -1.68 -4.28
CA ILE A 18 -0.41 -0.32 -4.68
C ILE A 18 0.46 -0.40 -5.92
N GLN A 19 0.12 0.39 -6.93
CA GLN A 19 0.93 0.50 -8.13
C GLN A 19 1.89 1.66 -7.96
N PRO A 20 3.22 1.41 -7.95
CA PRO A 20 4.19 2.49 -7.79
C PRO A 20 4.08 3.51 -8.91
N THR A 21 4.15 4.78 -8.56
CA THR A 21 4.11 5.86 -9.52
C THR A 21 5.48 6.01 -10.20
N GLY A 22 5.46 6.07 -11.52
CA GLY A 22 6.67 6.33 -12.30
C GLY A 22 7.66 5.19 -12.34
N GLY A 23 7.35 4.09 -11.70
CA GLY A 23 8.33 3.05 -11.52
C GLY A 23 8.23 1.89 -12.48
N GLY A 24 7.09 1.66 -13.05
CA GLY A 24 6.93 0.49 -13.89
C GLY A 24 7.33 -0.79 -13.20
N GLY A 25 7.27 -0.84 -11.91
CA GLY A 25 7.65 -2.01 -11.15
C GLY A 25 6.45 -2.88 -10.84
N LYS A 26 6.70 -3.86 -9.99
CA LYS A 26 5.66 -4.77 -9.53
C LYS A 26 4.75 -4.06 -8.54
N ASP A 27 3.48 -4.47 -8.50
CA ASP A 27 2.56 -3.98 -7.50
C ASP A 27 3.09 -4.30 -6.11
N VAL A 28 2.87 -3.38 -5.18
CA VAL A 28 3.34 -3.53 -3.81
C VAL A 28 2.17 -4.00 -2.96
N PHE A 29 2.38 -5.10 -2.24
CA PHE A 29 1.37 -5.64 -1.34
C PHE A 29 1.18 -4.70 -0.15
N VAL A 30 -0.07 -4.50 0.27
CA VAL A 30 -0.38 -3.76 1.49
C VAL A 30 -1.37 -4.54 2.33
N HIS A 31 -1.04 -4.75 3.59
CA HIS A 31 -1.91 -5.47 4.52
C HIS A 31 -2.72 -4.47 5.33
N ILE A 32 -3.90 -4.89 5.79
CA ILE A 32 -4.79 -4.01 6.54
C ILE A 32 -4.15 -3.50 7.84
N SER A 33 -3.23 -4.27 8.41
CA SER A 33 -2.55 -3.83 9.62
C SER A 33 -1.75 -2.54 9.38
N ALA A 34 -1.15 -2.40 8.19
CA ALA A 34 -0.43 -1.19 7.83
C ALA A 34 -1.39 -0.02 7.65
N VAL A 35 -2.56 -0.29 7.09
CA VAL A 35 -3.61 0.72 6.93
C VAL A 35 -4.07 1.23 8.29
N GLU A 36 -4.31 0.31 9.21
CA GLU A 36 -4.77 0.66 10.55
C GLU A 36 -3.71 1.44 11.33
N ARG A 37 -2.45 1.07 11.18
CA ARG A 37 -1.35 1.80 11.83
C ARG A 37 -1.24 3.23 11.34
N ALA A 38 -1.66 3.47 10.11
CA ALA A 38 -1.68 4.82 9.55
C ALA A 38 -2.91 5.62 9.97
N GLY A 39 -3.80 5.02 10.76
CA GLY A 39 -5.01 5.69 11.20
C GLY A 39 -6.14 5.65 10.17
N LEU A 40 -6.01 4.77 9.20
CA LEU A 40 -6.98 4.64 8.13
C LEU A 40 -7.83 3.39 8.35
N ARG A 41 -9.02 3.37 7.77
CA ARG A 41 -9.91 2.21 7.84
C ARG A 41 -9.78 1.33 6.60
N SER A 42 -9.54 1.96 5.48
CA SER A 42 -9.51 1.29 4.20
C SER A 42 -8.80 2.19 3.20
N LEU A 43 -8.54 1.65 2.02
CA LEU A 43 -7.97 2.42 0.93
C LEU A 43 -8.94 2.39 -0.24
N ASN A 44 -8.98 3.49 -0.98
CA ASN A 44 -9.86 3.60 -2.15
C ASN A 44 -9.05 3.42 -3.41
N GLU A 45 -9.65 2.79 -4.43
CA GLU A 45 -9.01 2.66 -5.73
C GLU A 45 -8.66 4.04 -6.28
N GLY A 46 -7.48 4.14 -6.85
CA GLY A 46 -7.01 5.39 -7.42
C GLY A 46 -6.48 6.40 -6.42
N GLN A 47 -6.51 6.06 -5.14
CA GLN A 47 -6.00 6.96 -4.11
C GLN A 47 -4.49 7.00 -4.15
N THR A 48 -3.92 8.22 -4.06
CA THR A 48 -2.46 8.38 -4.05
C THR A 48 -1.93 8.30 -2.62
N LEU A 49 -0.88 7.53 -2.44
CA LEU A 49 -0.26 7.32 -1.12
C LEU A 49 1.23 7.52 -1.20
N GLU A 50 1.79 7.91 -0.06
CA GLU A 50 3.22 7.75 0.20
C GLU A 50 3.39 6.56 1.13
N TYR A 51 4.46 5.81 0.95
CA TYR A 51 4.68 4.63 1.76
C TYR A 51 6.15 4.26 1.75
N GLU A 52 6.52 3.37 2.67
CA GLU A 52 7.83 2.76 2.67
C GLU A 52 7.68 1.29 2.34
N ILE A 53 8.72 0.70 1.77
CA ILE A 53 8.72 -0.71 1.42
C ILE A 53 9.50 -1.46 2.49
N GLU A 54 8.86 -2.46 3.07
CA GLU A 54 9.50 -3.36 4.02
C GLU A 54 9.62 -4.72 3.37
N SER A 55 10.84 -5.25 3.35
CA SER A 55 11.09 -6.57 2.80
C SER A 55 11.20 -7.56 3.93
N ASN A 56 10.41 -8.63 3.88
CA ASN A 56 10.40 -9.64 4.91
C ASN A 56 10.28 -11.00 4.25
N ARG A 57 11.30 -11.83 4.43
CA ARG A 57 11.36 -13.19 3.86
C ARG A 57 11.17 -13.19 2.35
N GLY A 58 11.78 -12.23 1.68
CA GLY A 58 11.68 -12.12 0.23
C GLY A 58 10.38 -11.52 -0.27
N LYS A 59 9.50 -11.11 0.61
CA LYS A 59 8.25 -10.45 0.25
C LYS A 59 8.31 -8.98 0.61
N GLU A 60 7.89 -8.13 -0.30
CA GLU A 60 7.84 -6.70 -0.09
C GLU A 60 6.42 -6.26 0.23
N SER A 61 6.29 -5.37 1.21
CA SER A 61 4.99 -4.82 1.56
C SER A 61 5.11 -3.35 1.86
N ALA A 62 4.01 -2.62 1.69
CA ALA A 62 3.96 -1.21 2.00
C ALA A 62 3.68 -1.02 3.48
N VAL A 63 4.44 -0.13 4.10
CA VAL A 63 4.27 0.21 5.52
C VAL A 63 4.37 1.73 5.65
N ASN A 64 4.01 2.24 6.83
CA ASN A 64 4.07 3.67 7.11
C ASN A 64 3.33 4.48 6.04
N LEU A 65 2.10 4.08 5.78
CA LEU A 65 1.28 4.71 4.76
C LEU A 65 0.90 6.14 5.12
N ARG A 66 0.87 6.99 4.10
CA ARG A 66 0.48 8.37 4.27
C ARG A 66 -0.38 8.79 3.07
N VAL A 67 -1.61 9.17 3.33
CA VAL A 67 -2.52 9.63 2.28
C VAL A 67 -2.14 11.04 1.86
N ARG A 68 -2.15 11.27 0.58
CA ARG A 68 -1.86 12.59 0.00
C ARG A 68 -3.12 13.29 -0.40
#